data_68b38fb80588331b971a2cd13c4d34a3
#
_entry.id   68b38fb80588331b971a2cd13c4d34a3
#
_cell.length_a   1.000
_cell.length_b   1.000
_cell.length_c   1.000
_cell.angle_alpha   90.00
_cell.angle_beta   90.00
_cell.angle_gamma   90.00
#
_symmetry.space_group_name_H-M   'P 1'
#
loop_
_entity.id
_entity.type
_entity.pdbx_description
1 polymer ?
#
loop_
_entity_poly.entity_id
_entity_poly.type
_entity_poly.pdbx_seq_one_letter_code
_entity_poly.pdbx_strand_id
1 'polypeptide(L)'
;SMKKIFAVIALLSFVTLANAEVKTEEIEYSHNGTKLTGYLAYDNSKLDKRPGMLVVHEWWGHNDHARNRAKMLAEAGYTALALDMYGSGKLANHPKKAGEFMSAAFSNWPDSQARYNKAMEVLKAHKTVDSKRIGSIGFCFGGAVSIKMARGGADLKGVVAFHSALPIEPAITKNSMKSAVLIINGGEDGFLKPESVASFSQDMFKANVDFTYMNLKGAKHSFTNPQADEFAKKFNIAALQYNKKADEQGWAAMLSFFKRVFE
;
A
#
# COMPACT_ATOMS: atom_id res chain seq x y z
N SER A 1 8.48 71.30 -20.07
CA SER A 1 9.07 70.05 -19.59
C SER A 1 7.91 69.07 -19.22
N MET A 2 7.56 68.15 -20.14
CA MET A 2 6.54 67.10 -19.89
C MET A 2 7.22 65.91 -19.26
N LYS A 3 6.90 65.63 -18.01
CA LYS A 3 7.35 64.41 -17.31
C LYS A 3 6.43 63.24 -17.76
N LYS A 4 6.98 62.29 -18.53
CA LYS A 4 6.30 61.04 -18.87
C LYS A 4 6.36 60.13 -17.66
N ILE A 5 5.20 59.84 -17.05
CA ILE A 5 5.01 58.84 -16.01
C ILE A 5 4.83 57.48 -16.72
N PHE A 6 5.80 56.61 -16.64
CA PHE A 6 5.65 55.20 -17.04
C PHE A 6 5.00 54.47 -15.87
N ALA A 7 3.74 54.09 -16.07
CA ALA A 7 3.05 53.19 -15.19
C ALA A 7 3.51 51.75 -15.48
N VAL A 8 4.28 51.18 -14.55
CA VAL A 8 4.61 49.74 -14.60
C VAL A 8 3.43 48.97 -14.05
N ILE A 9 2.66 48.33 -14.96
CA ILE A 9 1.62 47.38 -14.57
C ILE A 9 2.32 46.08 -14.21
N ALA A 10 2.45 45.82 -12.93
CA ALA A 10 2.90 44.53 -12.42
C ALA A 10 1.75 43.53 -12.65
N LEU A 11 1.90 42.64 -13.64
CA LEU A 11 1.03 41.46 -13.80
C LEU A 11 1.32 40.51 -12.63
N LEU A 12 0.49 40.55 -11.61
CA LEU A 12 0.45 39.51 -10.58
C LEU A 12 -0.18 38.26 -11.21
N SER A 13 0.66 37.34 -11.65
CA SER A 13 0.25 36.01 -12.04
C SER A 13 -0.21 35.27 -10.78
N PHE A 14 -1.52 35.20 -10.54
CA PHE A 14 -2.07 34.29 -9.55
C PHE A 14 -1.86 32.87 -10.07
N VAL A 15 -0.84 32.19 -9.57
CA VAL A 15 -0.72 30.74 -9.70
C VAL A 15 -1.78 30.15 -8.78
N THR A 16 -2.94 29.84 -9.33
CA THR A 16 -3.92 29.01 -8.62
C THR A 16 -3.33 27.62 -8.54
N LEU A 17 -2.84 27.24 -7.35
CA LEU A 17 -2.55 25.85 -7.05
C LEU A 17 -3.88 25.09 -7.19
N ALA A 18 -4.02 24.33 -8.26
CA ALA A 18 -5.17 23.45 -8.44
C ALA A 18 -5.09 22.37 -7.35
N ASN A 19 -6.03 22.39 -6.39
CA ASN A 19 -6.17 21.32 -5.43
C ASN A 19 -6.54 20.03 -6.15
N ALA A 20 -5.99 18.88 -5.69
CA ALA A 20 -6.37 17.58 -6.19
C ALA A 20 -7.88 17.37 -6.07
N GLU A 21 -8.51 16.92 -7.16
CA GLU A 21 -9.92 16.52 -7.19
C GLU A 21 -9.97 14.99 -7.21
N VAL A 22 -9.99 14.38 -6.02
CA VAL A 22 -10.00 12.92 -5.88
C VAL A 22 -11.38 12.38 -6.23
N LYS A 23 -11.42 11.63 -7.33
CA LYS A 23 -12.56 10.80 -7.72
C LYS A 23 -12.36 9.40 -7.22
N THR A 24 -13.42 8.81 -6.68
CA THR A 24 -13.42 7.43 -6.18
C THR A 24 -14.56 6.64 -6.81
N GLU A 25 -14.33 5.36 -7.04
CA GLU A 25 -15.37 4.45 -7.54
C GLU A 25 -15.11 3.02 -7.09
N GLU A 26 -16.18 2.30 -6.78
CA GLU A 26 -16.10 0.84 -6.60
C GLU A 26 -15.99 0.17 -7.96
N ILE A 27 -15.10 -0.81 -8.07
CA ILE A 27 -14.91 -1.61 -9.26
C ILE A 27 -15.15 -3.07 -8.91
N GLU A 28 -16.13 -3.69 -9.57
CA GLU A 28 -16.39 -5.11 -9.45
C GLU A 28 -15.66 -5.87 -10.56
N TYR A 29 -14.96 -6.91 -10.16
CA TYR A 29 -14.29 -7.85 -11.05
C TYR A 29 -14.39 -9.24 -10.44
N SER A 30 -13.93 -10.26 -11.14
CA SER A 30 -14.07 -11.62 -10.64
C SER A 30 -12.89 -12.50 -11.02
N HIS A 31 -12.71 -13.57 -10.22
CA HIS A 31 -11.78 -14.64 -10.51
C HIS A 31 -12.40 -15.97 -10.07
N ASN A 32 -12.41 -16.97 -10.96
CA ASN A 32 -12.98 -18.28 -10.71
C ASN A 32 -14.39 -18.25 -10.08
N GLY A 33 -15.28 -17.38 -10.59
CA GLY A 33 -16.64 -17.24 -10.08
C GLY A 33 -16.76 -16.49 -8.76
N THR A 34 -15.66 -16.07 -8.14
CA THR A 34 -15.68 -15.23 -6.95
C THR A 34 -15.68 -13.75 -7.35
N LYS A 35 -16.70 -13.02 -6.92
CA LYS A 35 -16.75 -11.58 -7.08
C LYS A 35 -15.81 -10.90 -6.11
N LEU A 36 -15.12 -9.89 -6.60
CA LEU A 36 -14.16 -9.07 -5.85
C LEU A 36 -14.54 -7.61 -6.04
N THR A 37 -14.56 -6.86 -4.96
CA THR A 37 -14.88 -5.43 -4.99
C THR A 37 -13.65 -4.61 -4.66
N GLY A 38 -13.09 -3.93 -5.66
CA GLY A 38 -12.01 -2.97 -5.49
C GLY A 38 -12.54 -1.54 -5.30
N TYR A 39 -11.67 -0.67 -4.81
CA TYR A 39 -11.95 0.75 -4.64
C TYR A 39 -10.84 1.56 -5.29
N LEU A 40 -11.19 2.24 -6.37
CA LEU A 40 -10.27 3.05 -7.17
C LEU A 40 -10.33 4.51 -6.72
N ALA A 41 -9.17 5.14 -6.62
CA ALA A 41 -9.06 6.57 -6.32
C ALA A 41 -8.00 7.22 -7.22
N TYR A 42 -8.32 8.38 -7.79
CA TYR A 42 -7.40 9.13 -8.64
C TYR A 42 -7.77 10.61 -8.70
N ASP A 43 -6.80 11.45 -8.99
CA ASP A 43 -7.01 12.88 -9.21
C ASP A 43 -7.61 13.10 -10.60
N ASN A 44 -8.89 13.48 -10.66
CA ASN A 44 -9.63 13.71 -11.89
C ASN A 44 -9.33 15.07 -12.54
N SER A 45 -8.61 15.95 -11.86
CA SER A 45 -8.21 17.26 -12.42
C SER A 45 -7.04 17.16 -13.41
N LYS A 46 -6.38 15.99 -13.46
CA LYS A 46 -5.25 15.70 -14.35
C LYS A 46 -5.57 14.52 -15.24
N LEU A 47 -5.19 14.61 -16.51
CA LEU A 47 -5.44 13.58 -17.52
C LEU A 47 -4.20 12.80 -17.93
N ASP A 48 -3.01 13.23 -17.52
CA ASP A 48 -1.74 12.57 -17.81
C ASP A 48 -1.62 11.24 -17.08
N LYS A 49 -0.88 10.32 -17.68
CA LYS A 49 -0.59 9.02 -17.07
C LYS A 49 0.37 9.16 -15.91
N ARG A 50 0.14 8.38 -14.88
CA ARG A 50 0.90 8.35 -13.63
C ARG A 50 1.10 6.94 -13.13
N PRO A 51 1.99 6.70 -12.16
CA PRO A 51 2.14 5.37 -11.59
C PRO A 51 0.85 4.89 -10.93
N GLY A 52 0.61 3.59 -11.03
CA GLY A 52 -0.50 2.91 -10.35
C GLY A 52 -0.04 2.24 -9.07
N MET A 53 -0.86 2.32 -8.03
CA MET A 53 -0.59 1.75 -6.72
C MET A 53 -1.67 0.76 -6.31
N LEU A 54 -1.27 -0.45 -5.99
CA LEU A 54 -2.13 -1.44 -5.34
C LEU A 54 -2.05 -1.25 -3.82
N VAL A 55 -3.20 -1.29 -3.16
CA VAL A 55 -3.30 -1.20 -1.69
C VAL A 55 -3.93 -2.47 -1.17
N VAL A 56 -3.21 -3.23 -0.36
CA VAL A 56 -3.70 -4.50 0.19
C VAL A 56 -4.06 -4.33 1.66
N HIS A 57 -5.30 -4.69 1.97
CA HIS A 57 -5.95 -4.52 3.27
C HIS A 57 -5.33 -5.37 4.39
N GLU A 58 -5.65 -5.01 5.63
CA GLU A 58 -5.36 -5.83 6.80
C GLU A 58 -6.22 -7.11 6.81
N TRP A 59 -6.03 -7.97 7.80
CA TRP A 59 -6.76 -9.24 7.92
C TRP A 59 -8.28 -9.09 8.06
N TRP A 60 -8.77 -7.90 8.45
CA TRP A 60 -10.21 -7.61 8.52
C TRP A 60 -10.92 -7.67 7.17
N GLY A 61 -10.20 -7.52 6.07
CA GLY A 61 -10.75 -7.43 4.72
C GLY A 61 -10.71 -6.01 4.16
N HIS A 62 -11.34 -5.83 3.01
CA HIS A 62 -11.39 -4.59 2.26
C HIS A 62 -12.29 -3.56 2.94
N ASN A 63 -11.78 -2.87 3.93
CA ASN A 63 -12.48 -1.92 4.80
C ASN A 63 -12.08 -0.47 4.53
N ASP A 64 -12.60 0.45 5.35
CA ASP A 64 -12.33 1.88 5.22
C ASP A 64 -10.86 2.25 5.36
N HIS A 65 -10.09 1.53 6.16
CA HIS A 65 -8.65 1.76 6.28
C HIS A 65 -7.95 1.65 4.92
N ALA A 66 -8.19 0.55 4.18
CA ALA A 66 -7.61 0.36 2.85
C ALA A 66 -8.12 1.41 1.85
N ARG A 67 -9.41 1.71 1.87
CA ARG A 67 -10.02 2.74 1.00
C ARG A 67 -9.46 4.13 1.27
N ASN A 68 -9.29 4.50 2.53
CA ASN A 68 -8.69 5.79 2.90
C ASN A 68 -7.24 5.90 2.43
N ARG A 69 -6.47 4.82 2.49
CA ARG A 69 -5.08 4.81 1.98
C ARG A 69 -5.03 4.96 0.47
N ALA A 70 -5.98 4.39 -0.26
CA ALA A 70 -6.09 4.64 -1.70
C ALA A 70 -6.39 6.12 -2.01
N LYS A 71 -7.28 6.76 -1.25
CA LYS A 71 -7.54 8.21 -1.39
C LYS A 71 -6.29 9.05 -1.10
N MET A 72 -5.55 8.73 -0.04
CA MET A 72 -4.32 9.43 0.31
C MET A 72 -3.26 9.31 -0.79
N LEU A 73 -3.14 8.15 -1.43
CA LEU A 73 -2.25 7.98 -2.58
C LEU A 73 -2.71 8.80 -3.80
N ALA A 74 -4.01 8.88 -4.04
CA ALA A 74 -4.54 9.73 -5.11
C ALA A 74 -4.23 11.22 -4.86
N GLU A 75 -4.36 11.69 -3.63
CA GLU A 75 -3.96 13.06 -3.23
C GLU A 75 -2.46 13.30 -3.43
N ALA A 76 -1.65 12.25 -3.32
CA ALA A 76 -0.21 12.32 -3.54
C ALA A 76 0.21 12.22 -5.01
N GLY A 77 -0.74 12.06 -5.94
CA GLY A 77 -0.49 12.06 -7.38
C GLY A 77 -0.47 10.68 -8.06
N TYR A 78 -0.86 9.63 -7.35
CA TYR A 78 -0.99 8.28 -7.89
C TYR A 78 -2.43 7.95 -8.28
N THR A 79 -2.60 6.94 -9.13
CA THR A 79 -3.89 6.25 -9.24
C THR A 79 -3.80 4.98 -8.41
N ALA A 80 -4.70 4.81 -7.46
CA ALA A 80 -4.63 3.74 -6.49
C ALA A 80 -5.87 2.84 -6.55
N LEU A 81 -5.65 1.54 -6.41
CA LEU A 81 -6.71 0.53 -6.28
C LEU A 81 -6.52 -0.23 -4.97
N ALA A 82 -7.44 -0.01 -4.03
CA ALA A 82 -7.57 -0.89 -2.87
C ALA A 82 -8.26 -2.16 -3.33
N LEU A 83 -7.51 -3.24 -3.41
CA LEU A 83 -8.00 -4.53 -3.91
C LEU A 83 -8.64 -5.37 -2.80
N ASP A 84 -9.38 -6.38 -3.19
CA ASP A 84 -10.06 -7.31 -2.31
C ASP A 84 -9.44 -8.70 -2.45
N MET A 85 -8.88 -9.21 -1.36
CA MET A 85 -8.27 -10.55 -1.33
C MET A 85 -9.26 -11.65 -0.92
N TYR A 86 -10.42 -11.29 -0.36
CA TYR A 86 -11.33 -12.25 0.28
C TYR A 86 -12.59 -12.52 -0.53
N GLY A 87 -13.14 -11.54 -1.18
CA GLY A 87 -14.41 -11.62 -1.90
C GLY A 87 -15.38 -10.52 -1.47
N SER A 88 -16.25 -10.11 -2.39
CA SER A 88 -17.22 -9.04 -2.17
C SER A 88 -18.06 -9.31 -0.91
N GLY A 89 -18.08 -8.31 -0.01
CA GLY A 89 -18.82 -8.38 1.25
C GLY A 89 -18.16 -9.21 2.35
N LYS A 90 -17.02 -9.82 2.12
CA LYS A 90 -16.30 -10.60 3.14
C LYS A 90 -15.44 -9.69 4.02
N LEU A 91 -16.06 -9.12 5.03
CA LEU A 91 -15.43 -8.36 6.10
C LEU A 91 -15.53 -9.11 7.40
N ALA A 92 -14.43 -9.20 8.15
CA ALA A 92 -14.42 -9.79 9.46
C ALA A 92 -14.76 -8.73 10.52
N ASN A 93 -15.69 -9.05 11.39
CA ASN A 93 -16.07 -8.24 12.54
C ASN A 93 -15.54 -8.81 13.87
N HIS A 94 -14.71 -9.85 13.80
CA HIS A 94 -14.12 -10.53 14.95
C HIS A 94 -12.76 -11.13 14.55
N PRO A 95 -11.74 -11.14 15.44
CA PRO A 95 -10.42 -11.71 15.16
C PRO A 95 -10.44 -13.15 14.69
N LYS A 96 -11.34 -13.98 15.24
CA LYS A 96 -11.47 -15.38 14.82
C LYS A 96 -11.82 -15.46 13.32
N LYS A 97 -12.78 -14.67 12.87
CA LYS A 97 -13.19 -14.64 11.45
C LYS A 97 -12.08 -14.05 10.57
N ALA A 98 -11.40 -13.01 11.03
CA ALA A 98 -10.27 -12.44 10.33
C ALA A 98 -9.14 -13.46 10.15
N GLY A 99 -8.84 -14.22 11.19
CA GLY A 99 -7.86 -15.31 11.14
C GLY A 99 -8.25 -16.42 10.17
N GLU A 100 -9.53 -16.80 10.12
CA GLU A 100 -10.04 -17.77 9.16
C GLU A 100 -9.87 -17.28 7.71
N PHE A 101 -10.23 -16.03 7.42
CA PHE A 101 -10.06 -15.45 6.08
C PHE A 101 -8.60 -15.40 5.68
N MET A 102 -7.73 -14.93 6.56
CA MET A 102 -6.29 -14.86 6.32
C MET A 102 -5.68 -16.24 6.07
N SER A 103 -6.01 -17.22 6.91
CA SER A 103 -5.52 -18.60 6.76
C SER A 103 -5.99 -19.23 5.46
N ALA A 104 -7.24 -19.03 5.07
CA ALA A 104 -7.76 -19.50 3.78
C ALA A 104 -7.03 -18.88 2.60
N ALA A 105 -6.74 -17.60 2.65
CA ALA A 105 -6.01 -16.90 1.61
C ALA A 105 -4.58 -17.44 1.43
N PHE A 106 -3.85 -17.67 2.52
CA PHE A 106 -2.51 -18.24 2.44
C PHE A 106 -2.49 -19.73 2.11
N SER A 107 -3.47 -20.49 2.57
CA SER A 107 -3.57 -21.93 2.28
C SER A 107 -3.83 -22.22 0.81
N ASN A 108 -4.48 -21.31 0.11
CA ASN A 108 -4.68 -21.40 -1.34
C ASN A 108 -3.97 -20.21 -2.02
N TRP A 109 -2.67 -20.17 -1.87
CA TRP A 109 -1.87 -19.07 -2.41
C TRP A 109 -2.00 -18.88 -3.92
N PRO A 110 -2.03 -19.94 -4.76
CA PRO A 110 -2.22 -19.76 -6.20
C PRO A 110 -3.51 -19.00 -6.54
N ASP A 111 -4.60 -19.24 -5.85
CA ASP A 111 -5.85 -18.48 -6.03
C ASP A 111 -5.72 -17.02 -5.55
N SER A 112 -5.12 -16.80 -4.39
CA SER A 112 -4.84 -15.46 -3.88
C SER A 112 -3.93 -14.66 -4.81
N GLN A 113 -2.88 -15.29 -5.34
CA GLN A 113 -2.00 -14.69 -6.33
C GLN A 113 -2.75 -14.29 -7.59
N ALA A 114 -3.66 -15.14 -8.06
CA ALA A 114 -4.49 -14.86 -9.23
C ALA A 114 -5.48 -13.70 -8.97
N ARG A 115 -6.05 -13.59 -7.78
CA ARG A 115 -6.89 -12.43 -7.38
C ARG A 115 -6.10 -11.13 -7.40
N TYR A 116 -4.89 -11.15 -6.86
CA TYR A 116 -3.98 -9.99 -6.90
C TYR A 116 -3.63 -9.60 -8.34
N ASN A 117 -3.27 -10.57 -9.18
CA ASN A 117 -2.96 -10.33 -10.59
C ASN A 117 -4.16 -9.75 -11.34
N LYS A 118 -5.37 -10.20 -11.03
CA LYS A 118 -6.60 -9.63 -11.61
C LYS A 118 -6.79 -8.17 -11.23
N ALA A 119 -6.57 -7.83 -9.98
CA ALA A 119 -6.60 -6.44 -9.52
C ALA A 119 -5.53 -5.58 -10.23
N MET A 120 -4.33 -6.13 -10.43
CA MET A 120 -3.27 -5.43 -11.15
C MET A 120 -3.66 -5.17 -12.61
N GLU A 121 -4.30 -6.12 -13.29
CA GLU A 121 -4.86 -5.92 -14.63
C GLU A 121 -5.88 -4.78 -14.66
N VAL A 122 -6.80 -4.75 -13.71
CA VAL A 122 -7.83 -3.71 -13.57
C VAL A 122 -7.17 -2.33 -13.41
N LEU A 123 -6.17 -2.23 -12.53
CA LEU A 123 -5.43 -0.99 -12.32
C LEU A 123 -4.70 -0.53 -13.59
N LYS A 124 -3.99 -1.43 -14.25
CA LYS A 124 -3.23 -1.15 -15.48
C LYS A 124 -4.13 -0.66 -16.62
N ALA A 125 -5.38 -1.11 -16.67
CA ALA A 125 -6.34 -0.74 -17.71
C ALA A 125 -6.93 0.68 -17.51
N HIS A 126 -6.74 1.30 -16.36
CA HIS A 126 -7.27 2.63 -16.11
C HIS A 126 -6.57 3.68 -16.96
N LYS A 127 -7.35 4.62 -17.50
CA LYS A 127 -6.88 5.66 -18.44
C LYS A 127 -5.74 6.55 -17.91
N THR A 128 -5.65 6.69 -16.58
CA THR A 128 -4.62 7.54 -15.93
C THR A 128 -3.37 6.78 -15.53
N VAL A 129 -3.30 5.46 -15.72
CA VAL A 129 -2.22 4.61 -15.24
C VAL A 129 -1.18 4.35 -16.34
N ASP A 130 0.07 4.63 -16.01
CA ASP A 130 1.22 4.11 -16.75
C ASP A 130 1.45 2.66 -16.33
N SER A 131 1.10 1.72 -17.20
CA SER A 131 1.16 0.29 -16.93
C SER A 131 2.57 -0.26 -16.65
N LYS A 132 3.61 0.50 -16.98
CA LYS A 132 5.01 0.15 -16.72
C LYS A 132 5.50 0.58 -15.34
N ARG A 133 4.72 1.39 -14.62
CA ARG A 133 5.07 1.92 -13.31
C ARG A 133 4.00 1.54 -12.29
N ILE A 134 4.06 0.32 -11.79
CA ILE A 134 3.14 -0.21 -10.79
C ILE A 134 3.90 -0.50 -9.49
N GLY A 135 3.33 -0.06 -8.38
CA GLY A 135 3.80 -0.36 -7.03
C GLY A 135 2.71 -0.98 -6.17
N SER A 136 3.09 -1.48 -5.02
CA SER A 136 2.16 -2.08 -4.05
C SER A 136 2.51 -1.63 -2.65
N ILE A 137 1.50 -1.25 -1.89
CA ILE A 137 1.60 -1.11 -0.44
C ILE A 137 0.63 -2.08 0.22
N GLY A 138 0.99 -2.59 1.37
CA GLY A 138 0.15 -3.49 2.15
C GLY A 138 0.32 -3.28 3.64
N PHE A 139 -0.74 -3.62 4.37
CA PHE A 139 -0.84 -3.42 5.81
C PHE A 139 -1.11 -4.76 6.49
N CYS A 140 -0.28 -5.14 7.49
CA CYS A 140 -0.44 -6.40 8.20
C CYS A 140 -0.44 -7.61 7.23
N PHE A 141 -1.50 -8.37 7.15
CA PHE A 141 -1.74 -9.41 6.15
C PHE A 141 -1.42 -8.93 4.72
N GLY A 142 -1.87 -7.73 4.38
CA GLY A 142 -1.65 -7.15 3.05
C GLY A 142 -0.20 -6.85 2.74
N GLY A 143 0.60 -6.55 3.76
CA GLY A 143 2.05 -6.41 3.61
C GLY A 143 2.69 -7.73 3.22
N ALA A 144 2.33 -8.81 3.90
CA ALA A 144 2.80 -10.16 3.57
C ALA A 144 2.38 -10.58 2.15
N VAL A 145 1.15 -10.28 1.75
CA VAL A 145 0.67 -10.52 0.37
C VAL A 145 1.55 -9.80 -0.64
N SER A 146 1.80 -8.52 -0.46
CA SER A 146 2.63 -7.70 -1.36
C SER A 146 4.06 -8.23 -1.46
N ILE A 147 4.64 -8.61 -0.34
CA ILE A 147 5.97 -9.24 -0.29
C ILE A 147 5.99 -10.57 -1.07
N LYS A 148 5.00 -11.43 -0.84
CA LYS A 148 4.91 -12.72 -1.54
C LYS A 148 4.75 -12.54 -3.05
N MET A 149 3.98 -11.56 -3.49
CA MET A 149 3.85 -11.23 -4.92
C MET A 149 5.18 -10.79 -5.52
N ALA A 150 5.91 -9.91 -4.85
CA ALA A 150 7.23 -9.46 -5.30
C ALA A 150 8.24 -10.63 -5.36
N ARG A 151 8.25 -11.48 -4.34
CA ARG A 151 9.10 -12.67 -4.29
C ARG A 151 8.77 -13.66 -5.42
N GLY A 152 7.52 -13.75 -5.81
CA GLY A 152 7.03 -14.56 -6.93
C GLY A 152 7.32 -13.98 -8.30
N GLY A 153 7.99 -12.83 -8.39
CA GLY A 153 8.40 -12.21 -9.65
C GLY A 153 7.37 -11.28 -10.28
N ALA A 154 6.36 -10.83 -9.52
CA ALA A 154 5.40 -9.85 -10.02
C ALA A 154 6.11 -8.58 -10.53
N ASP A 155 5.62 -8.01 -11.61
CA ASP A 155 6.18 -6.81 -12.23
C ASP A 155 5.76 -5.55 -11.47
N LEU A 156 6.34 -5.39 -10.29
CA LEU A 156 6.16 -4.26 -9.40
C LEU A 156 7.50 -3.52 -9.26
N LYS A 157 7.50 -2.23 -9.44
CA LYS A 157 8.71 -1.41 -9.26
C LYS A 157 9.14 -1.33 -7.80
N GLY A 158 8.20 -1.33 -6.90
CA GLY A 158 8.45 -1.29 -5.47
C GLY A 158 7.30 -1.87 -4.66
N VAL A 159 7.64 -2.37 -3.49
CA VAL A 159 6.71 -2.87 -2.49
C VAL A 159 7.03 -2.24 -1.15
N VAL A 160 6.01 -1.72 -0.48
CA VAL A 160 6.11 -1.23 0.90
C VAL A 160 5.15 -2.02 1.79
N ALA A 161 5.65 -2.59 2.87
CA ALA A 161 4.86 -3.32 3.85
C ALA A 161 4.91 -2.63 5.21
N PHE A 162 3.71 -2.31 5.75
CA PHE A 162 3.54 -1.68 7.05
C PHE A 162 3.10 -2.73 8.08
N HIS A 163 3.75 -2.74 9.25
CA HIS A 163 3.47 -3.65 10.38
C HIS A 163 3.12 -5.07 9.92
N SER A 164 3.97 -5.63 9.12
CA SER A 164 3.76 -6.87 8.38
C SER A 164 4.61 -8.02 8.91
N ALA A 165 4.08 -9.24 8.83
CA ALA A 165 4.92 -10.42 8.83
C ALA A 165 5.89 -10.38 7.63
N LEU A 166 6.99 -11.09 7.74
CA LEU A 166 8.07 -11.09 6.76
C LEU A 166 8.24 -12.49 6.13
N PRO A 167 7.39 -12.86 5.15
CA PRO A 167 7.47 -14.19 4.53
C PRO A 167 8.78 -14.37 3.76
N ILE A 168 9.32 -15.58 3.84
CA ILE A 168 10.52 -15.99 3.13
C ILE A 168 10.21 -16.92 1.94
N GLU A 169 8.94 -17.10 1.65
CA GLU A 169 8.44 -17.86 0.50
C GLU A 169 7.62 -16.94 -0.45
N PRO A 170 7.64 -17.21 -1.76
CA PRO A 170 8.49 -18.21 -2.42
C PRO A 170 9.97 -17.85 -2.34
N ALA A 171 10.84 -18.88 -2.50
CA ALA A 171 12.27 -18.69 -2.52
C ALA A 171 12.71 -17.78 -3.67
N ILE A 172 13.76 -16.99 -3.44
CA ILE A 172 14.32 -16.08 -4.43
C ILE A 172 15.78 -16.40 -4.68
N THR A 173 16.27 -16.03 -5.85
CA THR A 173 17.66 -16.17 -6.25
C THR A 173 18.27 -14.79 -6.49
N LYS A 174 19.59 -14.75 -6.60
CA LYS A 174 20.31 -13.48 -6.85
C LYS A 174 19.77 -12.79 -8.10
N ASN A 175 19.42 -11.53 -7.97
CA ASN A 175 18.87 -10.68 -9.03
C ASN A 175 17.53 -11.15 -9.62
N SER A 176 16.77 -12.03 -8.93
CA SER A 176 15.49 -12.52 -9.42
C SER A 176 14.31 -11.58 -9.13
N MET A 177 14.41 -10.75 -8.10
CA MET A 177 13.34 -9.80 -7.76
C MET A 177 13.43 -8.55 -8.61
N LYS A 178 12.28 -8.17 -9.19
CA LYS A 178 12.13 -6.94 -9.98
C LYS A 178 11.85 -5.71 -9.11
N SER A 179 11.40 -5.93 -7.88
CA SER A 179 10.91 -4.89 -6.97
C SER A 179 12.00 -4.42 -6.02
N ALA A 180 12.10 -3.12 -5.79
CA ALA A 180 12.68 -2.59 -4.56
C ALA A 180 11.71 -2.84 -3.39
N VAL A 181 12.23 -2.99 -2.18
CA VAL A 181 11.45 -3.34 -0.99
C VAL A 181 11.74 -2.38 0.16
N LEU A 182 10.69 -1.82 0.74
CA LEU A 182 10.73 -1.04 1.98
C LEU A 182 9.81 -1.70 3.01
N ILE A 183 10.38 -2.09 4.14
CA ILE A 183 9.63 -2.59 5.29
C ILE A 183 9.55 -1.50 6.35
N ILE A 184 8.34 -1.23 6.86
CA ILE A 184 8.10 -0.22 7.90
C ILE A 184 7.35 -0.89 9.04
N ASN A 185 8.08 -1.33 10.05
CA ASN A 185 7.54 -2.08 11.18
C ASN A 185 7.73 -1.37 12.51
N GLY A 186 6.87 -1.67 13.46
CA GLY A 186 6.96 -1.14 14.82
C GLY A 186 8.02 -1.86 15.64
N GLY A 187 8.82 -1.09 16.37
CA GLY A 187 9.84 -1.65 17.26
C GLY A 187 9.28 -2.40 18.46
N GLU A 188 7.99 -2.22 18.78
CA GLU A 188 7.27 -2.91 19.84
C GLU A 188 6.15 -3.81 19.31
N ASP A 189 6.23 -4.22 18.04
CA ASP A 189 5.28 -5.14 17.42
C ASP A 189 5.46 -6.55 18.03
N GLY A 190 4.52 -6.97 18.87
CA GLY A 190 4.56 -8.25 19.57
C GLY A 190 4.33 -9.46 18.67
N PHE A 191 3.88 -9.27 17.44
CA PHE A 191 3.71 -10.35 16.45
C PHE A 191 4.97 -10.59 15.61
N LEU A 192 5.96 -9.71 15.71
CA LEU A 192 7.19 -9.78 14.93
C LEU A 192 8.35 -10.24 15.79
N LYS A 193 8.99 -11.34 15.39
CA LYS A 193 10.18 -11.85 16.09
C LYS A 193 11.45 -11.27 15.47
N PRO A 194 12.44 -10.86 16.27
CA PRO A 194 13.73 -10.39 15.75
C PRO A 194 14.40 -11.35 14.77
N GLU A 195 14.27 -12.66 15.00
CA GLU A 195 14.81 -13.70 14.12
C GLU A 195 14.20 -13.66 12.73
N SER A 196 12.90 -13.32 12.61
CA SER A 196 12.22 -13.15 11.33
C SER A 196 12.77 -11.95 10.56
N VAL A 197 13.07 -10.86 11.26
CA VAL A 197 13.70 -9.67 10.65
C VAL A 197 15.09 -10.02 10.13
N ALA A 198 15.88 -10.74 10.91
CA ALA A 198 17.21 -11.16 10.53
C ALA A 198 17.19 -12.09 9.31
N SER A 199 16.35 -13.12 9.32
CA SER A 199 16.21 -14.07 8.21
C SER A 199 15.77 -13.40 6.93
N PHE A 200 14.76 -12.53 7.01
CA PHE A 200 14.27 -11.79 5.85
C PHE A 200 15.33 -10.84 5.29
N SER A 201 16.02 -10.10 6.15
CA SER A 201 17.06 -9.17 5.75
C SER A 201 18.24 -9.87 5.08
N GLN A 202 18.67 -11.02 5.63
CA GLN A 202 19.70 -11.84 5.02
C GLN A 202 19.30 -12.32 3.61
N ASP A 203 18.04 -12.72 3.45
CA ASP A 203 17.50 -13.18 2.19
C ASP A 203 17.52 -12.07 1.13
N MET A 204 17.05 -10.89 1.50
CA MET A 204 17.08 -9.70 0.64
C MET A 204 18.52 -9.31 0.25
N PHE A 205 19.42 -9.33 1.21
CA PHE A 205 20.83 -9.02 0.98
C PHE A 205 21.49 -10.01 0.00
N LYS A 206 21.30 -11.33 0.23
CA LYS A 206 21.85 -12.38 -0.65
C LYS A 206 21.29 -12.31 -2.06
N ALA A 207 20.03 -11.94 -2.20
CA ALA A 207 19.36 -11.80 -3.49
C ALA A 207 19.67 -10.47 -4.21
N ASN A 208 20.48 -9.61 -3.60
CA ASN A 208 20.85 -8.30 -4.13
C ASN A 208 19.64 -7.39 -4.40
N VAL A 209 18.67 -7.41 -3.49
CA VAL A 209 17.47 -6.56 -3.56
C VAL A 209 17.80 -5.15 -3.09
N ASP A 210 17.24 -4.14 -3.77
CA ASP A 210 17.17 -2.77 -3.24
C ASP A 210 16.22 -2.78 -2.03
N PHE A 211 16.81 -2.85 -0.84
CA PHE A 211 16.09 -3.17 0.39
C PHE A 211 16.39 -2.17 1.49
N THR A 212 15.32 -1.70 2.13
CA THR A 212 15.39 -0.86 3.33
C THR A 212 14.45 -1.42 4.39
N TYR A 213 14.95 -1.57 5.61
CA TYR A 213 14.17 -1.90 6.79
C TYR A 213 14.10 -0.70 7.72
N MET A 214 12.88 -0.25 8.03
CA MET A 214 12.63 0.87 8.92
C MET A 214 11.95 0.37 10.20
N ASN A 215 12.67 0.46 11.31
CA ASN A 215 12.14 0.10 12.63
C ASN A 215 11.71 1.37 13.36
N LEU A 216 10.41 1.48 13.65
CA LEU A 216 9.83 2.63 14.34
C LEU A 216 9.70 2.35 15.84
N LYS A 217 10.61 2.91 16.63
CA LYS A 217 10.62 2.72 18.09
C LYS A 217 9.30 3.14 18.72
N GLY A 218 8.76 2.32 19.60
CA GLY A 218 7.55 2.58 20.35
C GLY A 218 6.25 2.24 19.62
N ALA A 219 6.31 1.95 18.31
CA ALA A 219 5.14 1.57 17.55
C ALA A 219 4.82 0.08 17.71
N LYS A 220 3.54 -0.22 17.87
CA LYS A 220 2.99 -1.58 17.96
C LYS A 220 2.40 -2.03 16.62
N HIS A 221 1.81 -3.22 16.60
CA HIS A 221 1.12 -3.73 15.43
C HIS A 221 -0.08 -2.84 15.05
N SER A 222 -0.37 -2.73 13.76
CA SER A 222 -1.47 -1.92 13.23
C SER A 222 -1.34 -0.41 13.52
N PHE A 223 -0.12 0.10 13.67
CA PHE A 223 0.14 1.50 14.04
C PHE A 223 -0.39 2.52 13.02
N THR A 224 -0.71 2.10 11.80
CA THR A 224 -1.28 3.00 10.76
C THR A 224 -2.79 3.11 10.82
N ASN A 225 -3.48 2.21 11.55
CA ASN A 225 -4.93 2.17 11.57
C ASN A 225 -5.48 2.97 12.76
N PRO A 226 -6.18 4.10 12.51
CA PRO A 226 -6.78 4.88 13.59
C PRO A 226 -7.78 4.12 14.46
N GLN A 227 -8.35 3.00 13.96
CA GLN A 227 -9.27 2.15 14.71
C GLN A 227 -8.57 1.07 15.55
N ALA A 228 -7.22 0.99 15.50
CA ALA A 228 -6.49 -0.05 16.21
C ALA A 228 -6.74 -0.06 17.72
N ASP A 229 -6.85 1.13 18.34
CA ASP A 229 -7.11 1.23 19.79
C ASP A 229 -8.50 0.70 20.16
N GLU A 230 -9.49 0.97 19.32
CA GLU A 230 -10.85 0.45 19.50
C GLU A 230 -10.86 -1.08 19.39
N PHE A 231 -10.20 -1.65 18.40
CA PHE A 231 -10.08 -3.10 18.22
C PHE A 231 -9.31 -3.74 19.37
N ALA A 232 -8.23 -3.10 19.83
CA ALA A 232 -7.45 -3.57 20.97
C ALA A 232 -8.31 -3.71 22.22
N LYS A 233 -9.12 -2.71 22.50
CA LYS A 233 -10.04 -2.69 23.66
C LYS A 233 -11.18 -3.69 23.49
N LYS A 234 -11.86 -3.65 22.35
CA LYS A 234 -13.04 -4.50 22.06
C LYS A 234 -12.71 -5.99 22.11
N PHE A 235 -11.56 -6.38 21.59
CA PHE A 235 -11.16 -7.77 21.44
C PHE A 235 -10.06 -8.21 22.40
N ASN A 236 -9.68 -7.32 23.34
CA ASN A 236 -8.61 -7.58 24.32
C ASN A 236 -7.28 -8.01 23.65
N ILE A 237 -6.85 -7.24 22.65
CA ILE A 237 -5.59 -7.46 21.94
C ILE A 237 -4.64 -6.30 22.25
N ALA A 238 -3.86 -6.44 23.33
CA ALA A 238 -2.94 -5.39 23.78
C ALA A 238 -1.81 -5.07 22.77
N ALA A 239 -1.56 -5.97 21.83
CA ALA A 239 -0.53 -5.81 20.81
C ALA A 239 -0.89 -4.79 19.71
N LEU A 240 -2.16 -4.36 19.61
CA LEU A 240 -2.64 -3.37 18.63
C LEU A 240 -2.63 -1.96 19.25
N GLN A 241 -2.12 -0.98 18.52
CA GLN A 241 -2.18 0.42 18.92
C GLN A 241 -1.96 1.32 17.72
N TYR A 242 -2.80 2.32 17.53
CA TYR A 242 -2.53 3.42 16.61
C TYR A 242 -1.40 4.30 17.15
N ASN A 243 -0.50 4.72 16.28
CA ASN A 243 0.57 5.65 16.63
C ASN A 243 0.70 6.70 15.54
N LYS A 244 0.16 7.88 15.81
CA LYS A 244 0.10 8.97 14.82
C LYS A 244 1.47 9.36 14.28
N LYS A 245 2.46 9.49 15.16
CA LYS A 245 3.84 9.84 14.80
C LYS A 245 4.46 8.79 13.89
N ALA A 246 4.33 7.52 14.24
CA ALA A 246 4.83 6.41 13.43
C ALA A 246 4.10 6.31 12.09
N ASP A 247 2.78 6.49 12.09
CA ASP A 247 1.97 6.52 10.87
C ASP A 247 2.44 7.61 9.90
N GLU A 248 2.58 8.84 10.38
CA GLU A 248 3.04 9.97 9.57
C GLU A 248 4.47 9.77 9.06
N GLN A 249 5.36 9.29 9.92
CA GLN A 249 6.76 9.01 9.56
C GLN A 249 6.86 7.89 8.52
N GLY A 250 6.10 6.83 8.70
CA GLY A 250 6.06 5.70 7.76
C GLY A 250 5.48 6.11 6.40
N TRP A 251 4.41 6.90 6.41
CA TRP A 251 3.79 7.39 5.19
C TRP A 251 4.74 8.29 4.38
N ALA A 252 5.41 9.21 5.03
CA ALA A 252 6.41 10.06 4.39
C ALA A 252 7.57 9.24 3.79
N ALA A 253 8.05 8.24 4.50
CA ALA A 253 9.09 7.34 4.00
C ALA A 253 8.62 6.55 2.77
N MET A 254 7.38 6.06 2.78
CA MET A 254 6.78 5.36 1.64
C MET A 254 6.67 6.27 0.41
N LEU A 255 6.20 7.51 0.58
CA LEU A 255 6.11 8.47 -0.53
C LEU A 255 7.48 8.79 -1.13
N SER A 256 8.48 8.99 -0.29
CA SER A 256 9.87 9.23 -0.72
C SER A 256 10.45 8.03 -1.47
N PHE A 257 10.18 6.82 -1.00
CA PHE A 257 10.58 5.57 -1.65
C PHE A 257 10.00 5.46 -3.06
N PHE A 258 8.70 5.64 -3.23
CA PHE A 258 8.07 5.51 -4.54
C PHE A 258 8.45 6.64 -5.50
N LYS A 259 8.69 7.84 -5.00
CA LYS A 259 9.24 8.92 -5.84
C LYS A 259 10.56 8.49 -6.48
N ARG A 260 11.43 7.84 -5.71
CA ARG A 260 12.73 7.34 -6.20
C ARG A 260 12.56 6.17 -7.18
N VAL A 261 11.75 5.16 -6.85
CA VAL A 261 11.68 3.94 -7.68
C VAL A 261 10.88 4.12 -8.97
N PHE A 262 10.07 5.15 -9.07
CA PHE A 262 9.32 5.46 -10.29
C PHE A 262 10.03 6.47 -11.22
N GLU A 263 11.15 7.02 -10.81
CA GLU A 263 11.96 7.92 -11.63
C GLU A 263 12.71 7.25 -12.79
#